data_da7724562d736777a4c56d9f12226dba
#
_entry.id   da7724562d736777a4c56d9f12226dba
#
_cell.length_a   1.000
_cell.length_b   1.000
_cell.length_c   1.000
_cell.angle_alpha   90.00
_cell.angle_beta   90.00
_cell.angle_gamma   90.00
#
_symmetry.space_group_name_H-M   'P 1'
#
loop_
_entity.id
_entity.type
_entity.pdbx_description
1 polymer ?
#
loop_
_entity_poly.entity_id
_entity_poly.type
_entity_poly.pdbx_seq_one_letter_code
_entity_poly.pdbx_strand_id
1 'polypeptide(L)'
;LEETSDKAVIFAVFQTDIQQLEKAIAEKFGEGSVASYYGKTPQDERQRIIDKFQDPESELRYFISNPQTGGRGITLTEAGTMIFYSNSYDLELRVQAEDRIHRIGQDKSCTYIDLVSENTVDEKILQNLLSKVKISNEVLGEIRNWFK
;
A
#
# COMPACT_ATOMS: atom_id res chain seq x y z
N LEU A 1 8.60 2.20 -10.86
CA LEU A 1 7.30 2.32 -11.56
C LEU A 1 7.43 2.04 -13.06
N GLU A 2 8.52 2.38 -13.71
CA GLU A 2 8.73 2.12 -15.15
C GLU A 2 8.83 0.62 -15.47
N GLU A 3 9.26 -0.18 -14.53
CA GLU A 3 9.48 -1.63 -14.71
C GLU A 3 8.20 -2.46 -14.46
N THR A 4 7.13 -1.84 -13.96
CA THR A 4 5.86 -2.53 -13.72
C THR A 4 4.86 -2.21 -14.81
N SER A 5 4.42 -3.23 -15.55
CA SER A 5 3.29 -3.12 -16.48
C SER A 5 1.95 -3.11 -15.74
N ASP A 6 1.93 -3.55 -14.49
CA ASP A 6 0.75 -3.70 -13.64
C ASP A 6 0.44 -2.44 -12.82
N LYS A 7 -0.80 -2.38 -12.31
CA LYS A 7 -1.21 -1.34 -11.39
C LYS A 7 -0.46 -1.47 -10.06
N ALA A 8 -0.16 -0.33 -9.44
CA ALA A 8 0.56 -0.28 -8.18
C ALA A 8 -0.14 0.59 -7.14
N VAL A 9 -0.12 0.12 -5.90
CA VAL A 9 -0.54 0.89 -4.73
C VAL A 9 0.71 1.45 -4.04
N ILE A 10 0.68 2.72 -3.71
CA ILE A 10 1.79 3.42 -3.04
C ILE A 10 1.28 3.95 -1.70
N PHE A 11 1.89 3.50 -0.61
CA PHE A 11 1.60 4.02 0.72
C PHE A 11 2.66 5.01 1.18
N ALA A 12 2.20 6.17 1.64
CA ALA A 12 3.03 7.19 2.28
C ALA A 12 2.37 7.67 3.57
N VAL A 13 3.19 7.85 4.61
CA VAL A 13 2.70 8.25 5.94
C VAL A 13 2.30 9.72 5.97
N PHE A 14 3.05 10.59 5.29
CA PHE A 14 2.85 12.03 5.33
C PHE A 14 2.05 12.54 4.14
N GLN A 15 1.13 13.49 4.40
CA GLN A 15 0.31 14.08 3.33
C GLN A 15 1.14 14.86 2.30
N THR A 16 2.23 15.47 2.74
CA THR A 16 3.17 16.18 1.84
C THR A 16 3.79 15.24 0.83
N ASP A 17 4.14 14.03 1.26
CA ASP A 17 4.72 13.01 0.39
C ASP A 17 3.68 12.53 -0.64
N ILE A 18 2.42 12.32 -0.21
CA ILE A 18 1.32 11.94 -1.11
C ILE A 18 1.16 12.98 -2.22
N GLN A 19 1.12 14.26 -1.86
CA GLN A 19 0.96 15.35 -2.84
C GLN A 19 2.14 15.46 -3.80
N GLN A 20 3.37 15.30 -3.30
CA GLN A 20 4.57 15.35 -4.13
C GLN A 20 4.65 14.14 -5.09
N LEU A 21 4.31 12.95 -4.59
CA LEU A 21 4.25 11.73 -5.40
C LEU A 21 3.19 11.83 -6.49
N GLU A 22 1.99 12.30 -6.16
CA GLU A 22 0.91 12.49 -7.11
C GLU A 22 1.33 13.43 -8.24
N LYS A 23 1.91 14.58 -7.89
CA LYS A 23 2.43 15.54 -8.85
C LYS A 23 3.51 14.93 -9.75
N ALA A 24 4.51 14.30 -9.16
CA ALA A 24 5.64 13.72 -9.90
C ALA A 24 5.19 12.58 -10.85
N ILE A 25 4.24 11.75 -10.42
CA ILE A 25 3.70 10.66 -11.23
C ILE A 25 2.82 11.23 -12.36
N ALA A 26 1.97 12.22 -12.06
CA ALA A 26 1.16 12.89 -13.07
C ALA A 26 2.00 13.58 -14.15
N GLU A 27 3.07 14.26 -13.77
CA GLU A 27 4.01 14.89 -14.72
C GLU A 27 4.70 13.86 -15.64
N LYS A 28 5.03 12.68 -15.10
CA LYS A 28 5.77 11.67 -15.85
C LYS A 28 4.89 10.74 -16.68
N PHE A 29 3.74 10.33 -16.16
CA PHE A 29 2.87 9.30 -16.74
C PHE A 29 1.50 9.83 -17.20
N GLY A 30 1.20 11.10 -16.98
CA GLY A 30 -0.08 11.74 -17.29
C GLY A 30 -0.99 11.87 -16.07
N GLU A 31 -1.80 12.92 -16.04
CA GLU A 31 -2.71 13.21 -14.90
C GLU A 31 -3.74 12.11 -14.64
N GLY A 32 -4.21 11.43 -15.69
CA GLY A 32 -5.17 10.34 -15.56
C GLY A 32 -4.59 9.04 -15.01
N SER A 33 -3.24 8.92 -14.91
CA SER A 33 -2.55 7.71 -14.49
C SER A 33 -2.48 7.52 -12.98
N VAL A 34 -2.72 8.55 -12.19
CA VAL A 34 -2.56 8.58 -10.74
C VAL A 34 -3.76 9.19 -10.04
N ALA A 35 -4.09 8.69 -8.87
CA ALA A 35 -5.05 9.31 -7.96
C ALA A 35 -4.60 9.11 -6.51
N SER A 36 -4.85 10.13 -5.69
CA SER A 36 -4.59 10.09 -4.25
C SER A 36 -5.88 9.85 -3.46
N TYR A 37 -5.80 8.97 -2.45
CA TYR A 37 -6.88 8.61 -1.56
C TYR A 37 -6.44 8.76 -0.10
N TYR A 38 -6.81 9.87 0.52
CA TYR A 38 -6.42 10.19 1.89
C TYR A 38 -7.48 11.08 2.56
N GLY A 39 -7.22 11.59 3.77
CA GLY A 39 -8.20 12.32 4.57
C GLY A 39 -8.89 13.48 3.87
N LYS A 40 -8.17 14.17 2.96
CA LYS A 40 -8.70 15.31 2.20
C LYS A 40 -9.48 14.92 0.94
N THR A 41 -9.42 13.67 0.50
CA THR A 41 -10.18 13.22 -0.68
C THR A 41 -11.68 13.32 -0.40
N PRO A 42 -12.44 14.07 -1.21
CA PRO A 42 -13.88 14.22 -1.06
C PRO A 42 -14.60 12.87 -1.01
N GLN A 43 -15.64 12.77 -0.18
CA GLN A 43 -16.35 11.52 0.05
C GLN A 43 -17.01 10.96 -1.20
N ASP A 44 -17.51 11.82 -2.06
CA ASP A 44 -18.14 11.46 -3.34
C ASP A 44 -17.13 10.99 -4.40
N GLU A 45 -15.87 11.41 -4.29
CA GLU A 45 -14.80 10.96 -5.20
C GLU A 45 -14.21 9.62 -4.78
N ARG A 46 -14.27 9.27 -3.51
CA ARG A 46 -13.61 8.07 -2.97
C ARG A 46 -14.01 6.79 -3.69
N GLN A 47 -15.30 6.56 -3.87
CA GLN A 47 -15.77 5.35 -4.55
C GLN A 47 -15.39 5.36 -6.04
N ARG A 48 -15.47 6.49 -6.70
CA ARG A 48 -15.08 6.64 -8.11
C ARG A 48 -13.60 6.30 -8.35
N ILE A 49 -12.72 6.74 -7.45
CA ILE A 49 -11.29 6.41 -7.53
C ILE A 49 -11.06 4.91 -7.40
N ILE A 50 -11.73 4.26 -6.44
CA ILE A 50 -11.63 2.82 -6.23
C ILE A 50 -12.15 2.06 -7.47
N ASP A 51 -13.33 2.39 -7.96
CA ASP A 51 -13.94 1.74 -9.12
C ASP A 51 -13.06 1.91 -10.37
N LYS A 52 -12.55 3.12 -10.59
CA LYS A 52 -11.63 3.41 -11.70
C LYS A 52 -10.31 2.64 -11.56
N PHE A 53 -9.79 2.48 -10.35
CA PHE A 53 -8.57 1.71 -10.11
C PHE A 53 -8.79 0.20 -10.33
N GLN A 54 -9.94 -0.33 -9.94
CA GLN A 54 -10.29 -1.74 -10.11
C GLN A 54 -10.68 -2.11 -11.56
N ASP A 55 -10.94 -1.13 -12.42
CA ASP A 55 -11.19 -1.38 -13.84
C ASP A 55 -9.85 -1.66 -14.55
N PRO A 56 -9.61 -2.88 -15.08
CA PRO A 56 -8.35 -3.23 -15.73
C PRO A 56 -8.05 -2.38 -16.98
N GLU A 57 -9.07 -1.89 -17.66
CA GLU A 57 -8.93 -1.06 -18.89
C GLU A 57 -8.71 0.43 -18.57
N SER A 58 -8.82 0.83 -17.31
CA SER A 58 -8.63 2.21 -16.89
C SER A 58 -7.17 2.67 -17.04
N GLU A 59 -7.00 3.92 -17.45
CA GLU A 59 -5.68 4.59 -17.44
C GLU A 59 -5.12 4.82 -16.04
N LEU A 60 -5.95 4.73 -14.98
CA LEU A 60 -5.53 4.88 -13.58
C LEU A 60 -4.71 3.67 -13.14
N ARG A 61 -3.40 3.84 -13.04
CA ARG A 61 -2.43 2.79 -12.74
C ARG A 61 -1.82 2.91 -11.34
N TYR A 62 -1.78 4.11 -10.79
CA TYR A 62 -1.11 4.40 -9.52
C TYR A 62 -2.10 4.94 -8.51
N PHE A 63 -2.29 4.19 -7.42
CA PHE A 63 -3.16 4.57 -6.30
C PHE A 63 -2.28 4.95 -5.11
N ILE A 64 -2.34 6.21 -4.69
CA ILE A 64 -1.53 6.70 -3.56
C ILE A 64 -2.44 6.89 -2.35
N SER A 65 -2.05 6.37 -1.20
CA SER A 65 -2.82 6.53 0.04
C SER A 65 -1.92 6.57 1.26
N ASN A 66 -2.50 6.98 2.40
CA ASN A 66 -1.87 6.70 3.67
C ASN A 66 -2.46 5.42 4.29
N PRO A 67 -1.68 4.71 5.13
CA PRO A 67 -2.14 3.46 5.73
C PRO A 67 -3.40 3.60 6.59
N GLN A 68 -3.59 4.75 7.24
CA GLN A 68 -4.74 5.01 8.11
C GLN A 68 -6.05 5.15 7.34
N THR A 69 -6.04 5.85 6.21
CA THR A 69 -7.25 6.09 5.40
C THR A 69 -7.50 4.94 4.43
N GLY A 70 -6.48 4.47 3.74
CA GLY A 70 -6.56 3.34 2.81
C GLY A 70 -6.72 1.99 3.53
N GLY A 71 -6.50 1.97 4.85
CA GLY A 71 -6.58 0.77 5.67
C GLY A 71 -7.99 0.26 6.00
N ARG A 72 -9.06 0.98 5.66
CA ARG A 72 -10.42 0.59 6.05
C ARG A 72 -11.25 0.08 4.86
N GLY A 73 -11.27 -1.25 4.69
CA GLY A 73 -12.31 -1.95 3.92
C GLY A 73 -12.27 -1.80 2.40
N ILE A 74 -11.33 -1.06 1.81
CA ILE A 74 -11.22 -0.94 0.36
C ILE A 74 -10.52 -2.16 -0.25
N THR A 75 -10.88 -2.50 -1.47
CA THR A 75 -10.30 -3.60 -2.24
C THR A 75 -9.53 -3.02 -3.42
N LEU A 76 -8.27 -3.44 -3.56
CA LEU A 76 -7.34 -2.94 -4.60
C LEU A 76 -6.64 -4.13 -5.30
N THR A 77 -7.39 -5.21 -5.57
CA THR A 77 -6.86 -6.48 -6.10
C THR A 77 -6.39 -6.41 -7.56
N GLU A 78 -6.70 -5.35 -8.28
CA GLU A 78 -6.10 -5.10 -9.59
C GLU A 78 -4.60 -4.75 -9.53
N ALA A 79 -4.10 -4.35 -8.35
CA ALA A 79 -2.67 -4.14 -8.15
C ALA A 79 -1.96 -5.45 -7.84
N GLY A 80 -0.87 -5.73 -8.54
CA GLY A 80 0.10 -6.78 -8.21
C GLY A 80 1.30 -6.25 -7.40
N THR A 81 1.45 -4.93 -7.29
CA THR A 81 2.59 -4.30 -6.61
C THR A 81 2.12 -3.31 -5.56
N MET A 82 2.75 -3.37 -4.40
CA MET A 82 2.58 -2.40 -3.32
C MET A 82 3.94 -1.80 -2.94
N ILE A 83 4.01 -0.47 -2.92
CA ILE A 83 5.21 0.26 -2.59
C ILE A 83 4.97 1.03 -1.30
N PHE A 84 5.79 0.79 -0.29
CA PHE A 84 5.84 1.60 0.92
C PHE A 84 6.90 2.68 0.74
N TYR A 85 6.45 3.87 0.36
CA TYR A 85 7.30 5.05 0.21
C TYR A 85 7.87 5.50 1.55
N SER A 86 7.05 5.42 2.60
CA SER A 86 7.46 5.58 3.99
C SER A 86 6.68 4.62 4.88
N ASN A 87 7.30 4.15 5.96
CA ASN A 87 6.71 3.24 6.92
C ASN A 87 6.50 3.92 8.29
N SER A 88 5.50 3.47 9.03
CA SER A 88 5.35 3.75 10.46
C SER A 88 5.78 2.56 11.31
N TYR A 89 5.94 2.76 12.63
CA TYR A 89 6.20 1.67 13.57
C TYR A 89 4.99 0.75 13.83
N ASP A 90 3.84 1.05 13.25
CA ASP A 90 2.58 0.34 13.50
C ASP A 90 2.44 -0.86 12.57
N LEU A 91 2.65 -2.06 13.13
CA LEU A 91 2.52 -3.31 12.41
C LEU A 91 1.07 -3.57 11.96
N GLU A 92 0.07 -3.17 12.75
CA GLU A 92 -1.33 -3.40 12.41
C GLU A 92 -1.70 -2.61 11.14
N LEU A 93 -1.29 -1.35 11.05
CA LEU A 93 -1.46 -0.55 9.85
C LEU A 93 -0.74 -1.15 8.64
N ARG A 94 0.43 -1.73 8.84
CA ARG A 94 1.18 -2.42 7.78
C ARG A 94 0.43 -3.63 7.26
N VAL A 95 -0.01 -4.51 8.14
CA VAL A 95 -0.78 -5.72 7.78
C VAL A 95 -2.10 -5.35 7.10
N GLN A 96 -2.83 -4.37 7.65
CA GLN A 96 -4.06 -3.88 7.04
C GLN A 96 -3.83 -3.30 5.64
N ALA A 97 -2.70 -2.63 5.41
CA ALA A 97 -2.34 -2.11 4.10
C ALA A 97 -2.08 -3.26 3.10
N GLU A 98 -1.31 -4.27 3.49
CA GLU A 98 -1.01 -5.43 2.65
C GLU A 98 -2.29 -6.20 2.27
N ASP A 99 -3.25 -6.33 3.16
CA ASP A 99 -4.55 -6.97 2.93
C ASP A 99 -5.43 -6.25 1.88
N ARG A 100 -5.03 -5.06 1.39
CA ARG A 100 -5.78 -4.36 0.32
C ARG A 100 -5.55 -4.98 -1.04
N ILE A 101 -4.36 -5.49 -1.29
CA ILE A 101 -4.03 -6.18 -2.54
C ILE A 101 -4.01 -7.71 -2.36
N HIS A 102 -3.56 -8.23 -1.23
CA HIS A 102 -3.55 -9.65 -0.92
C HIS A 102 -4.86 -10.08 -0.26
N ARG A 103 -5.87 -10.32 -1.07
CA ARG A 103 -7.23 -10.62 -0.65
C ARG A 103 -7.89 -11.70 -1.52
N ILE A 104 -9.01 -12.26 -1.07
CA ILE A 104 -9.84 -13.16 -1.88
C ILE A 104 -10.20 -12.47 -3.21
N GLY A 105 -9.92 -13.12 -4.33
CA GLY A 105 -10.05 -12.56 -5.68
C GLY A 105 -8.76 -12.02 -6.27
N GLN A 106 -7.62 -12.13 -5.55
CA GLN A 106 -6.29 -11.82 -6.09
C GLN A 106 -5.71 -13.04 -6.81
N ASP A 107 -5.64 -12.97 -8.13
CA ASP A 107 -5.09 -14.04 -8.99
C ASP A 107 -3.62 -13.81 -9.36
N LYS A 108 -3.07 -12.64 -8.99
CA LYS A 108 -1.70 -12.24 -9.29
C LYS A 108 -0.79 -12.46 -8.07
N SER A 109 0.50 -12.69 -8.33
CA SER A 109 1.52 -12.64 -7.28
C SER A 109 1.66 -11.20 -6.77
N CYS A 110 1.62 -11.02 -5.45
CA CYS A 110 1.79 -9.70 -4.83
C CYS A 110 3.27 -9.43 -4.52
N THR A 111 3.78 -8.33 -5.03
CA THR A 111 5.13 -7.84 -4.75
C THR A 111 5.08 -6.66 -3.80
N TYR A 112 5.85 -6.71 -2.72
CA TYR A 112 5.96 -5.63 -1.73
C TYR A 112 7.35 -5.01 -1.81
N ILE A 113 7.41 -3.70 -1.95
CA ILE A 113 8.65 -2.93 -2.07
C ILE A 113 8.69 -1.89 -0.95
N ASP A 114 9.69 -1.95 -0.11
CA ASP A 114 9.96 -0.92 0.90
C ASP A 114 11.07 0.02 0.42
N LEU A 115 10.80 1.32 0.35
CA LEU A 115 11.82 2.33 0.11
C LEU A 115 12.42 2.73 1.45
N VAL A 116 13.72 2.57 1.58
CA VAL A 116 14.46 2.80 2.82
C VAL A 116 15.66 3.68 2.53
N SER A 117 15.77 4.80 3.23
CA SER A 117 16.96 5.64 3.15
C SER A 117 18.05 5.08 4.06
N GLU A 118 19.24 4.87 3.50
CA GLU A 118 20.38 4.34 4.25
C GLU A 118 20.79 5.27 5.40
N ASN A 119 21.16 4.69 6.54
CA ASN A 119 21.61 5.39 7.74
C ASN A 119 20.57 6.37 8.33
N THR A 120 19.29 6.07 8.16
CA THR A 120 18.18 6.86 8.68
C THR A 120 17.30 6.06 9.66
N VAL A 121 16.29 6.73 10.20
CA VAL A 121 15.25 6.10 11.03
C VAL A 121 14.45 5.03 10.27
N ASP A 122 14.38 5.12 8.94
CA ASP A 122 13.65 4.16 8.10
C ASP A 122 14.14 2.73 8.27
N GLU A 123 15.48 2.54 8.35
CA GLU A 123 16.05 1.22 8.61
C GLU A 123 15.58 0.64 9.95
N LYS A 124 15.53 1.49 11.00
CA LYS A 124 15.06 1.07 12.33
C LYS A 124 13.58 0.73 12.33
N ILE A 125 12.77 1.50 11.59
CA ILE A 125 11.33 1.25 11.44
C ILE A 125 11.13 -0.11 10.77
N LEU A 126 11.79 -0.37 9.65
CA LEU A 126 11.67 -1.63 8.92
C LEU A 126 12.13 -2.83 9.76
N GLN A 127 13.28 -2.71 10.45
CA GLN A 127 13.77 -3.76 11.34
C GLN A 127 12.78 -4.07 12.47
N ASN A 128 12.15 -3.04 13.06
CA ASN A 128 11.11 -3.22 14.08
C ASN A 128 9.87 -3.95 13.53
N LEU A 129 9.39 -3.57 12.33
CA LEU A 129 8.27 -4.22 11.69
C LEU A 129 8.55 -5.70 11.44
N LEU A 130 9.72 -6.03 10.89
CA LEU A 130 10.14 -7.41 10.63
C LEU A 130 10.26 -8.24 11.93
N SER A 131 10.80 -7.64 13.00
CA SER A 131 10.88 -8.30 14.31
C SER A 131 9.50 -8.60 14.89
N LYS A 132 8.56 -7.66 14.80
CA LYS A 132 7.18 -7.86 15.27
C LYS A 132 6.45 -8.95 14.49
N VAL A 133 6.65 -9.02 13.15
CA VAL A 133 6.11 -10.09 12.31
C VAL A 133 6.65 -11.44 12.75
N LYS A 134 7.96 -11.55 13.00
CA LYS A 134 8.59 -12.79 13.47
C LYS A 134 7.98 -13.25 14.79
N ILE A 135 7.91 -12.38 15.79
CA ILE A 135 7.34 -12.69 17.13
C ILE A 135 5.87 -13.12 16.98
N SER A 136 5.09 -12.41 16.19
CA SER A 136 3.68 -12.74 15.94
C SER A 136 3.53 -14.14 15.33
N ASN A 137 4.37 -14.50 14.38
CA ASN A 137 4.35 -15.83 13.74
C ASN A 137 4.79 -16.93 14.71
N GLU A 138 5.78 -16.68 15.57
CA GLU A 138 6.21 -17.62 16.59
C GLU A 138 5.08 -17.90 17.59
N VAL A 139 4.43 -16.86 18.11
CA VAL A 139 3.30 -16.98 19.04
C VAL A 139 2.13 -17.74 18.40
N LEU A 140 1.77 -17.42 17.15
CA LEU A 140 0.71 -18.12 16.44
C LEU A 140 1.08 -19.59 16.17
N GLY A 141 2.33 -19.88 15.91
CA GLY A 141 2.84 -21.25 15.77
C GLY A 141 2.72 -22.05 17.06
N GLU A 142 3.06 -21.47 18.20
CA GLU A 142 2.88 -22.09 19.52
C GLU A 142 1.40 -22.37 19.83
N ILE A 143 0.53 -21.38 19.63
CA ILE A 143 -0.91 -21.55 19.85
C ILE A 143 -1.48 -22.69 19.00
N ARG A 144 -1.09 -22.79 17.71
CA ARG A 144 -1.52 -23.91 16.86
C ARG A 144 -1.09 -25.27 17.38
N ASN A 145 0.07 -25.35 18.03
CA ASN A 145 0.55 -26.60 18.64
C ASN A 145 -0.22 -26.99 19.91
N TRP A 146 -0.80 -26.03 20.62
CA TRP A 146 -1.63 -26.31 21.82
C TRP A 146 -2.99 -26.93 21.48
N PHE A 147 -3.50 -26.70 20.27
CA PHE A 147 -4.79 -27.22 19.80
C PHE A 147 -4.68 -28.46 18.90
N LYS A 148 -3.49 -29.00 18.77
CA LYS A 148 -3.24 -30.30 18.14
C LYS A 148 -3.28 -31.43 19.17
#